data_6679b6901f94093faddc893d7ef1f0d0
#
_entry.id   6679b6901f94093faddc893d7ef1f0d0
#
_cell.length_a   1.000
_cell.length_b   1.000
_cell.length_c   1.000
_cell.angle_alpha   90.00
_cell.angle_beta   90.00
_cell.angle_gamma   90.00
#
_symmetry.space_group_name_H-M   'P 1'
#
loop_
_entity.id
_entity.type
_entity.pdbx_description
1 polymer ?
#
loop_
_entity_poly.entity_id
_entity_poly.type
_entity_poly.pdbx_seq_one_letter_code
_entity_poly.pdbx_strand_id
1 'polypeptide(L)'
;MAKKNNYNWKKDKFTIIKGAISKEMAEFLKNYIILRRRVTKTFFDIKLLHPDNIDFGTWYDPQVPGTFSLYGDYAMETLLVKLKPMMEKITKTKLFENYAYTRIYKVKDELFRHKDRFSCEISTTLNLGGDKPWPIYINPKEEEGTWNNTTHKYVPSKSKGIKVDLDPGDMLVYRGNLLEHWRKPFKGNHCAQVFLHYNDVKTPGAEENALDRRPHLGLPQRIRRAEKKIP
;
A
#
# COMPACT_ATOMS: atom_id res chain seq x y z
N MET A 1 -7.69 -25.36 -13.96
CA MET A 1 -8.17 -24.16 -14.70
C MET A 1 -8.30 -23.00 -13.72
N ALA A 2 -7.44 -21.97 -13.85
CA ALA A 2 -7.53 -20.78 -13.01
C ALA A 2 -8.84 -20.03 -13.35
N LYS A 3 -9.69 -19.81 -12.36
CA LYS A 3 -10.89 -18.98 -12.52
C LYS A 3 -10.46 -17.61 -13.03
N LYS A 4 -10.93 -17.22 -14.21
CA LYS A 4 -10.79 -15.88 -14.76
C LYS A 4 -11.51 -14.92 -13.79
N ASN A 5 -10.79 -14.29 -12.87
CA ASN A 5 -11.37 -13.31 -11.95
C ASN A 5 -11.56 -12.00 -12.72
N ASN A 6 -12.71 -11.86 -13.38
CA ASN A 6 -13.09 -10.66 -14.11
C ASN A 6 -13.76 -9.64 -13.18
N TYR A 7 -13.00 -9.12 -12.21
CA TYR A 7 -13.47 -7.95 -11.45
C TYR A 7 -13.32 -6.70 -12.29
N ASN A 8 -14.37 -5.88 -12.30
CA ASN A 8 -14.45 -4.68 -13.11
C ASN A 8 -14.37 -3.45 -12.21
N TRP A 9 -13.39 -2.59 -12.44
CA TRP A 9 -13.18 -1.38 -11.67
C TRP A 9 -14.46 -0.53 -11.47
N LYS A 10 -15.22 -0.30 -12.55
CA LYS A 10 -16.42 0.55 -12.49
C LYS A 10 -17.52 -0.05 -11.60
N LYS A 11 -17.69 -1.37 -11.64
CA LYS A 11 -18.75 -2.08 -10.91
C LYS A 11 -18.31 -2.46 -9.49
N ASP A 12 -17.13 -3.07 -9.40
CA ASP A 12 -16.66 -3.75 -8.18
C ASP A 12 -15.75 -2.85 -7.35
N LYS A 13 -15.29 -1.69 -7.90
CA LYS A 13 -14.34 -0.73 -7.29
C LYS A 13 -12.99 -1.34 -6.95
N PHE A 14 -12.72 -2.51 -7.47
CA PHE A 14 -11.39 -3.14 -7.50
C PHE A 14 -11.22 -3.98 -8.76
N THR A 15 -9.97 -4.26 -9.09
CA THR A 15 -9.62 -5.17 -10.19
C THR A 15 -8.21 -5.76 -9.97
N ILE A 16 -7.91 -6.87 -10.65
CA ILE A 16 -6.63 -7.55 -10.55
C ILE A 16 -5.90 -7.41 -11.88
N ILE A 17 -4.68 -6.95 -11.84
CA ILE A 17 -3.80 -6.82 -13.00
C ILE A 17 -2.74 -7.91 -12.91
N LYS A 18 -2.82 -8.86 -13.78
CA LYS A 18 -1.81 -9.90 -13.91
C LYS A 18 -0.59 -9.33 -14.63
N GLY A 19 0.59 -9.55 -14.06
CA GLY A 19 1.84 -9.07 -14.64
C GLY A 19 1.90 -7.53 -14.80
N ALA A 20 1.45 -6.77 -13.81
CA ALA A 20 1.58 -5.30 -13.80
C ALA A 20 3.04 -4.86 -13.96
N ILE A 21 3.96 -5.66 -13.45
CA ILE A 21 5.40 -5.64 -13.74
C ILE A 21 5.88 -7.06 -14.05
N SER A 22 7.03 -7.19 -14.71
CA SER A 22 7.62 -8.51 -14.94
C SER A 22 8.04 -9.18 -13.62
N LYS A 23 8.11 -10.50 -13.62
CA LYS A 23 8.61 -11.27 -12.45
C LYS A 23 10.05 -10.89 -12.11
N GLU A 24 10.89 -10.64 -13.11
CA GLU A 24 12.26 -10.16 -12.94
C GLU A 24 12.30 -8.81 -12.22
N MET A 25 11.47 -7.85 -12.63
CA MET A 25 11.37 -6.56 -11.96
C MET A 25 10.86 -6.72 -10.53
N ALA A 26 9.87 -7.57 -10.29
CA ALA A 26 9.36 -7.86 -8.95
C ALA A 26 10.46 -8.44 -8.05
N GLU A 27 11.24 -9.37 -8.57
CA GLU A 27 12.36 -9.97 -7.86
C GLU A 27 13.49 -8.97 -7.58
N PHE A 28 13.83 -8.13 -8.55
CA PHE A 28 14.81 -7.06 -8.37
C PHE A 28 14.36 -6.11 -7.24
N LEU A 29 13.13 -5.63 -7.27
CA LEU A 29 12.59 -4.74 -6.24
C LEU A 29 12.48 -5.42 -4.87
N LYS A 30 12.14 -6.71 -4.81
CA LYS A 30 12.19 -7.50 -3.58
C LYS A 30 13.60 -7.53 -2.98
N ASN A 31 14.60 -7.84 -3.80
CA ASN A 31 15.99 -7.91 -3.35
C ASN A 31 16.51 -6.52 -2.94
N TYR A 32 16.14 -5.48 -3.67
CA TYR A 32 16.44 -4.09 -3.33
C TYR A 32 15.91 -3.73 -1.93
N ILE A 33 14.63 -3.99 -1.64
CA ILE A 33 14.06 -3.61 -0.34
C ILE A 33 14.59 -4.47 0.81
N ILE A 34 14.96 -5.74 0.54
CA ILE A 34 15.66 -6.58 1.52
C ILE A 34 17.03 -5.99 1.84
N LEU A 35 17.78 -5.50 0.84
CA LEU A 35 19.05 -4.81 1.06
C LEU A 35 18.86 -3.52 1.87
N ARG A 36 17.86 -2.70 1.50
CA ARG A 36 17.48 -1.49 2.26
C ARG A 36 17.24 -1.81 3.74
N ARG A 37 16.45 -2.83 4.05
CA ARG A 37 16.20 -3.27 5.43
C ARG A 37 17.50 -3.62 6.17
N ARG A 38 18.42 -4.36 5.51
CA ARG A 38 19.71 -4.74 6.11
C ARG A 38 20.55 -3.51 6.43
N VAL A 39 20.68 -2.59 5.47
CA VAL A 39 21.43 -1.34 5.65
C VAL A 39 20.84 -0.51 6.79
N THR A 40 19.51 -0.31 6.79
CA THR A 40 18.83 0.44 7.86
C THR A 40 19.07 -0.21 9.22
N LYS A 41 18.97 -1.54 9.32
CA LYS A 41 19.24 -2.25 10.57
C LYS A 41 20.67 -2.00 11.06
N THR A 42 21.66 -2.08 10.17
CA THR A 42 23.05 -1.77 10.52
C THR A 42 23.20 -0.36 11.06
N PHE A 43 22.57 0.64 10.43
CA PHE A 43 22.63 2.03 10.90
C PHE A 43 22.07 2.20 12.32
N PHE A 44 20.98 1.49 12.66
CA PHE A 44 20.46 1.47 14.03
C PHE A 44 21.40 0.73 15.00
N ASP A 45 21.93 -0.45 14.60
CA ASP A 45 22.80 -1.27 15.43
C ASP A 45 24.09 -0.52 15.84
N ILE A 46 24.67 0.24 14.89
CA ILE A 46 25.88 1.06 15.15
C ILE A 46 25.56 2.46 15.68
N LYS A 47 24.27 2.75 15.98
CA LYS A 47 23.78 4.03 16.50
C LYS A 47 24.05 5.23 15.57
N LEU A 48 24.20 5.00 14.27
CA LEU A 48 24.32 6.07 13.27
C LEU A 48 22.99 6.81 13.09
N LEU A 49 21.85 6.11 13.26
CA LEU A 49 20.52 6.70 13.24
C LEU A 49 19.89 6.60 14.63
N HIS A 50 19.21 7.68 15.02
CA HIS A 50 18.38 7.68 16.22
C HIS A 50 17.20 6.70 16.04
N PRO A 51 16.76 5.96 17.09
CA PRO A 51 15.64 5.01 17.00
C PRO A 51 14.35 5.59 16.40
N ASP A 52 14.08 6.88 16.62
CA ASP A 52 12.90 7.57 16.10
C ASP A 52 13.04 8.02 14.63
N ASN A 53 14.19 7.80 14.01
CA ASN A 53 14.38 8.16 12.61
C ASN A 53 13.64 7.16 11.72
N ILE A 54 12.61 7.63 11.03
CA ILE A 54 11.78 6.83 10.12
C ILE A 54 12.12 7.04 8.63
N ASP A 55 13.04 7.96 8.31
CA ASP A 55 13.35 8.34 6.92
C ASP A 55 14.02 7.21 6.14
N PHE A 56 14.71 6.32 6.85
CA PHE A 56 15.38 5.14 6.26
C PHE A 56 14.56 3.85 6.38
N GLY A 57 13.37 3.94 6.94
CA GLY A 57 12.48 2.82 7.26
C GLY A 57 12.34 2.62 8.76
N THR A 58 11.34 1.86 9.15
CA THR A 58 10.98 1.66 10.56
C THR A 58 10.44 0.27 10.83
N TRP A 59 10.54 -0.19 12.08
CA TRP A 59 9.87 -1.38 12.63
C TRP A 59 8.73 -1.00 13.59
N TYR A 60 8.43 0.32 13.73
CA TYR A 60 7.47 0.85 14.69
C TYR A 60 6.13 1.24 14.06
N ASP A 61 5.84 0.78 12.84
CA ASP A 61 4.53 1.01 12.22
C ASP A 61 3.43 0.31 13.06
N PRO A 62 2.48 1.06 13.65
CA PRO A 62 1.47 0.50 14.53
C PRO A 62 0.49 -0.45 13.84
N GLN A 63 0.37 -0.38 12.52
CA GLN A 63 -0.51 -1.27 11.76
C GLN A 63 0.02 -2.72 11.72
N VAL A 64 1.34 -2.91 11.66
CA VAL A 64 2.00 -4.22 11.74
C VAL A 64 3.30 -4.09 12.52
N PRO A 65 3.22 -4.07 13.86
CA PRO A 65 4.39 -3.83 14.72
C PRO A 65 5.51 -4.85 14.53
N GLY A 66 6.75 -4.38 14.57
CA GLY A 66 7.94 -5.20 14.40
C GLY A 66 8.21 -5.65 12.97
N THR A 67 7.49 -5.10 11.99
CA THR A 67 7.66 -5.37 10.57
C THR A 67 8.32 -4.19 9.87
N PHE A 68 9.39 -4.46 9.10
CA PHE A 68 10.07 -3.39 8.38
C PHE A 68 9.18 -2.77 7.33
N SER A 69 9.05 -1.45 7.40
CA SER A 69 8.32 -0.64 6.43
C SER A 69 9.10 0.61 6.05
N LEU A 70 8.88 1.08 4.84
CA LEU A 70 9.57 2.23 4.27
C LEU A 70 8.60 3.07 3.45
N TYR A 71 8.52 4.35 3.78
CA TYR A 71 7.74 5.37 3.09
C TYR A 71 8.62 6.13 2.11
N GLY A 72 8.10 6.43 0.92
CA GLY A 72 8.71 7.41 0.01
C GLY A 72 10.05 6.96 -0.59
N ASP A 73 10.30 5.64 -0.70
CA ASP A 73 11.53 5.12 -1.30
C ASP A 73 11.63 5.49 -2.78
N TYR A 74 12.82 5.92 -3.21
CA TYR A 74 13.06 6.42 -4.57
C TYR A 74 12.70 5.41 -5.66
N ALA A 75 13.07 4.16 -5.51
CA ALA A 75 12.76 3.12 -6.51
C ALA A 75 11.25 2.85 -6.56
N MET A 76 10.58 2.82 -5.40
CA MET A 76 9.15 2.55 -5.31
C MET A 76 8.31 3.74 -5.78
N GLU A 77 8.76 4.98 -5.56
CA GLU A 77 8.07 6.16 -6.09
C GLU A 77 8.35 6.37 -7.59
N THR A 78 9.50 5.93 -8.09
CA THR A 78 9.72 5.81 -9.54
C THR A 78 8.74 4.80 -10.16
N LEU A 79 8.48 3.68 -9.47
CA LEU A 79 7.48 2.70 -9.91
C LEU A 79 6.05 3.28 -9.86
N LEU A 80 5.72 4.08 -8.85
CA LEU A 80 4.45 4.82 -8.74
C LEU A 80 4.20 5.66 -10.01
N VAL A 81 5.18 6.47 -10.41
CA VAL A 81 5.11 7.29 -11.63
C VAL A 81 5.01 6.42 -12.89
N LYS A 82 5.84 5.37 -12.97
CA LYS A 82 5.86 4.45 -14.12
C LYS A 82 4.50 3.78 -14.35
N LEU A 83 3.80 3.40 -13.29
CA LEU A 83 2.53 2.67 -13.39
C LEU A 83 1.31 3.60 -13.51
N LYS A 84 1.45 4.90 -13.29
CA LYS A 84 0.34 5.87 -13.39
C LYS A 84 -0.45 5.80 -14.71
N PRO A 85 0.16 5.74 -15.91
CA PRO A 85 -0.60 5.63 -17.15
C PRO A 85 -1.48 4.37 -17.21
N MET A 86 -1.00 3.24 -16.68
CA MET A 86 -1.78 2.01 -16.53
C MET A 86 -2.95 2.21 -15.57
N MET A 87 -2.70 2.86 -14.42
CA MET A 87 -3.72 3.16 -13.41
C MET A 87 -4.81 4.06 -13.99
N GLU A 88 -4.47 5.13 -14.70
CA GLU A 88 -5.41 6.03 -15.37
C GLU A 88 -6.27 5.29 -16.43
N LYS A 89 -5.65 4.37 -17.18
CA LYS A 89 -6.38 3.52 -18.14
C LYS A 89 -7.40 2.61 -17.46
N ILE A 90 -7.07 2.06 -16.28
CA ILE A 90 -7.92 1.16 -15.50
C ILE A 90 -9.06 1.95 -14.86
N THR A 91 -8.74 3.02 -14.17
CA THR A 91 -9.67 3.83 -13.39
C THR A 91 -10.56 4.75 -14.24
N LYS A 92 -10.14 4.99 -15.50
CA LYS A 92 -10.80 5.90 -16.45
C LYS A 92 -10.86 7.35 -15.97
N THR A 93 -9.86 7.75 -15.18
CA THR A 93 -9.71 9.12 -14.68
C THR A 93 -8.23 9.51 -14.64
N LYS A 94 -7.94 10.81 -14.56
CA LYS A 94 -6.61 11.32 -14.30
C LYS A 94 -6.30 11.22 -12.81
N LEU A 95 -5.03 11.00 -12.48
CA LEU A 95 -4.61 10.72 -11.12
C LEU A 95 -3.50 11.68 -10.68
N PHE A 96 -3.57 12.10 -9.42
CA PHE A 96 -2.42 12.62 -8.69
C PHE A 96 -1.68 11.47 -8.00
N GLU A 97 -0.36 11.41 -8.15
CA GLU A 97 0.50 10.54 -7.35
C GLU A 97 0.57 11.07 -5.91
N ASN A 98 0.45 10.19 -4.93
CA ASN A 98 0.64 10.56 -3.54
C ASN A 98 1.95 10.03 -2.97
N TYR A 99 2.07 8.72 -2.78
CA TYR A 99 3.29 8.11 -2.26
C TYR A 99 3.32 6.60 -2.51
N ALA A 100 4.51 6.05 -2.39
CA ALA A 100 4.69 4.61 -2.28
C ALA A 100 5.02 4.20 -0.84
N TYR A 101 4.51 3.06 -0.42
CA TYR A 101 4.82 2.45 0.87
C TYR A 101 5.19 0.98 0.67
N THR A 102 6.20 0.51 1.39
CA THR A 102 6.70 -0.85 1.20
C THR A 102 6.81 -1.55 2.53
N ARG A 103 6.49 -2.85 2.59
CA ARG A 103 6.69 -3.69 3.77
C ARG A 103 7.33 -5.02 3.41
N ILE A 104 8.15 -5.52 4.34
CA ILE A 104 8.65 -6.89 4.32
C ILE A 104 8.03 -7.61 5.52
N TYR A 105 6.93 -8.27 5.27
CA TYR A 105 6.21 -9.04 6.28
C TYR A 105 6.98 -10.30 6.68
N LYS A 106 6.78 -10.73 7.92
CA LYS A 106 7.38 -11.92 8.53
C LYS A 106 6.31 -12.87 9.05
N VAL A 107 6.72 -14.02 9.53
CA VAL A 107 5.82 -15.03 10.10
C VAL A 107 4.93 -14.43 11.20
N LYS A 108 3.64 -14.81 11.19
CA LYS A 108 2.56 -14.34 12.08
C LYS A 108 2.12 -12.89 11.86
N ASP A 109 2.75 -12.12 10.98
CA ASP A 109 2.23 -10.79 10.65
C ASP A 109 0.81 -10.91 10.10
N GLU A 110 -0.03 -10.01 10.56
CA GLU A 110 -1.42 -9.90 10.15
C GLU A 110 -1.71 -8.44 9.77
N LEU A 111 -2.47 -8.24 8.71
CA LEU A 111 -3.01 -6.92 8.41
C LEU A 111 -4.48 -6.92 8.82
N PHE A 112 -4.79 -6.23 9.92
CA PHE A 112 -6.15 -6.14 10.42
C PHE A 112 -7.08 -5.46 9.43
N ARG A 113 -8.36 -5.74 9.56
CA ARG A 113 -9.41 -5.12 8.74
C ARG A 113 -9.40 -3.62 8.91
N HIS A 114 -9.34 -2.89 7.80
CA HIS A 114 -9.34 -1.44 7.79
C HIS A 114 -9.77 -0.90 6.44
N LYS A 115 -10.04 0.38 6.41
CA LYS A 115 -10.09 1.23 5.23
C LYS A 115 -8.95 2.23 5.30
N ASP A 116 -8.43 2.58 4.17
CA ASP A 116 -7.31 3.51 4.06
C ASP A 116 -7.73 4.97 4.32
N ARG A 117 -6.75 5.82 4.56
CA ARG A 117 -6.91 7.27 4.63
C ARG A 117 -7.11 7.90 3.24
N PHE A 118 -7.49 9.16 3.21
CA PHE A 118 -7.78 9.93 1.98
C PHE A 118 -6.68 9.85 0.91
N SER A 119 -5.40 9.96 1.30
CA SER A 119 -4.26 9.85 0.37
C SER A 119 -4.15 8.48 -0.31
N CYS A 120 -4.91 7.50 0.14
CA CYS A 120 -4.98 6.14 -0.39
C CYS A 120 -6.34 5.86 -1.04
N GLU A 121 -6.97 6.88 -1.62
CA GLU A 121 -8.27 6.75 -2.28
C GLU A 121 -8.25 5.65 -3.34
N ILE A 122 -7.27 5.69 -4.22
CA ILE A 122 -6.99 4.64 -5.19
C ILE A 122 -5.68 4.01 -4.80
N SER A 123 -5.77 2.83 -4.25
CA SER A 123 -4.65 2.07 -3.71
C SER A 123 -4.30 0.87 -4.58
N THR A 124 -3.07 0.45 -4.46
CA THR A 124 -2.63 -0.83 -4.99
C THR A 124 -1.96 -1.66 -3.91
N THR A 125 -2.00 -2.99 -4.06
CA THR A 125 -1.02 -3.88 -3.45
C THR A 125 -0.38 -4.69 -4.56
N LEU A 126 0.90 -4.47 -4.78
CA LEU A 126 1.72 -5.15 -5.78
C LEU A 126 2.62 -6.15 -5.06
N ASN A 127 2.49 -7.42 -5.43
CA ASN A 127 3.28 -8.49 -4.84
C ASN A 127 4.69 -8.52 -5.46
N LEU A 128 5.71 -8.28 -4.66
CA LEU A 128 7.11 -8.41 -5.08
C LEU A 128 7.66 -9.83 -4.89
N GLY A 129 6.94 -10.67 -4.10
CA GLY A 129 7.30 -12.06 -3.84
C GLY A 129 7.57 -12.36 -2.38
N GLY A 130 7.51 -13.64 -2.06
CA GLY A 130 7.75 -14.21 -0.74
C GLY A 130 8.00 -15.71 -0.85
N ASP A 131 8.26 -16.35 0.29
CA ASP A 131 8.50 -17.80 0.37
C ASP A 131 7.21 -18.62 0.42
N LYS A 132 6.06 -17.98 0.68
CA LYS A 132 4.73 -18.60 0.62
C LYS A 132 3.69 -17.63 0.05
N PRO A 133 2.63 -18.14 -0.61
CA PRO A 133 1.48 -17.34 -1.01
C PRO A 133 0.82 -16.68 0.20
N TRP A 134 0.44 -15.41 0.06
CA TRP A 134 -0.27 -14.69 1.11
C TRP A 134 -1.39 -13.83 0.53
N PRO A 135 -2.62 -14.35 0.51
CA PRO A 135 -3.75 -13.67 -0.09
C PRO A 135 -4.13 -12.40 0.68
N ILE A 136 -4.64 -11.43 -0.07
CA ILE A 136 -5.39 -10.31 0.49
C ILE A 136 -6.89 -10.59 0.38
N TYR A 137 -7.66 -10.13 1.35
CA TYR A 137 -9.12 -10.17 1.34
C TYR A 137 -9.65 -8.76 1.16
N ILE A 138 -10.71 -8.63 0.36
CA ILE A 138 -11.38 -7.36 0.12
C ILE A 138 -12.89 -7.53 0.27
N ASN A 139 -13.54 -6.60 0.97
CA ASN A 139 -14.98 -6.54 1.07
C ASN A 139 -15.53 -5.59 0.01
N PRO A 140 -16.35 -6.07 -0.97
CA PRO A 140 -16.90 -5.21 -2.02
C PRO A 140 -18.04 -4.30 -1.55
N LYS A 141 -18.49 -4.43 -0.30
CA LYS A 141 -19.56 -3.62 0.29
C LYS A 141 -18.98 -2.43 1.02
N GLU A 142 -19.18 -1.26 0.45
CA GLU A 142 -18.61 0.00 0.96
C GLU A 142 -19.21 0.45 2.29
N GLU A 143 -20.48 0.14 2.51
CA GLU A 143 -21.24 0.50 3.71
C GLU A 143 -20.82 -0.30 4.95
N GLU A 144 -20.13 -1.43 4.76
CA GLU A 144 -19.65 -2.28 5.84
C GLU A 144 -18.24 -1.85 6.30
N GLY A 145 -17.97 -1.97 7.60
CA GLY A 145 -16.71 -1.51 8.20
C GLY A 145 -16.66 0.01 8.29
N THR A 146 -16.87 0.56 9.48
CA THR A 146 -17.03 2.00 9.68
C THR A 146 -16.22 2.50 10.87
N TRP A 147 -15.90 3.78 10.88
CA TRP A 147 -15.36 4.45 12.06
C TRP A 147 -16.49 4.79 13.03
N ASN A 148 -16.32 4.40 14.28
CA ASN A 148 -17.18 4.88 15.36
C ASN A 148 -16.66 6.23 15.84
N ASN A 149 -17.38 7.30 15.53
CA ASN A 149 -16.97 8.67 15.85
C ASN A 149 -16.93 8.95 17.36
N THR A 150 -17.68 8.20 18.16
CA THR A 150 -17.70 8.36 19.63
C THR A 150 -16.49 7.73 20.28
N THR A 151 -16.12 6.53 19.85
CA THR A 151 -15.01 5.77 20.46
C THR A 151 -13.69 5.95 19.71
N HIS A 152 -13.69 6.65 18.57
CA HIS A 152 -12.55 6.80 17.65
C HIS A 152 -11.90 5.45 17.26
N LYS A 153 -12.73 4.40 17.12
CA LYS A 153 -12.28 3.06 16.76
C LYS A 153 -12.91 2.60 15.45
N TYR A 154 -12.13 1.88 14.67
CA TYR A 154 -12.65 1.18 13.50
C TYR A 154 -13.46 -0.04 13.93
N VAL A 155 -14.68 -0.16 13.41
CA VAL A 155 -15.58 -1.30 13.64
C VAL A 155 -15.57 -2.15 12.37
N PRO A 156 -14.87 -3.30 12.37
CA PRO A 156 -14.75 -4.12 11.19
C PRO A 156 -16.06 -4.82 10.82
N SER A 157 -16.24 -5.09 9.53
CA SER A 157 -17.37 -5.88 9.05
C SER A 157 -17.26 -7.36 9.47
N LYS A 158 -18.38 -8.08 9.39
CA LYS A 158 -18.42 -9.54 9.54
C LYS A 158 -18.29 -10.28 8.20
N SER A 159 -18.06 -9.57 7.11
CA SER A 159 -17.94 -10.13 5.76
C SER A 159 -16.82 -11.17 5.71
N LYS A 160 -17.03 -12.27 4.96
CA LYS A 160 -15.94 -13.20 4.63
C LYS A 160 -14.96 -12.61 3.64
N GLY A 161 -15.39 -11.59 2.89
CA GLY A 161 -14.63 -10.95 1.82
C GLY A 161 -14.32 -11.85 0.64
N ILE A 162 -13.77 -11.26 -0.38
CA ILE A 162 -13.26 -11.94 -1.56
C ILE A 162 -11.77 -12.20 -1.36
N LYS A 163 -11.34 -13.44 -1.45
CA LYS A 163 -9.94 -13.84 -1.41
C LYS A 163 -9.30 -13.53 -2.74
N VAL A 164 -8.19 -12.78 -2.71
CA VAL A 164 -7.39 -12.42 -3.88
C VAL A 164 -5.98 -12.97 -3.72
N ASP A 165 -5.60 -13.88 -4.62
CA ASP A 165 -4.25 -14.44 -4.71
C ASP A 165 -3.46 -13.66 -5.79
N LEU A 166 -2.27 -13.21 -5.44
CA LEU A 166 -1.37 -12.45 -6.31
C LEU A 166 -0.05 -13.18 -6.43
N ASP A 167 0.37 -13.49 -7.65
CA ASP A 167 1.71 -13.96 -7.94
C ASP A 167 2.70 -12.77 -7.95
N PRO A 168 4.02 -12.99 -7.86
CA PRO A 168 5.00 -11.93 -8.03
C PRO A 168 4.81 -11.17 -9.35
N GLY A 169 4.70 -9.85 -9.26
CA GLY A 169 4.40 -8.96 -10.38
C GLY A 169 2.91 -8.67 -10.59
N ASP A 170 2.00 -9.40 -9.94
CA ASP A 170 0.57 -9.12 -9.97
C ASP A 170 0.21 -7.97 -9.02
N MET A 171 -0.83 -7.23 -9.37
CA MET A 171 -1.29 -6.07 -8.63
C MET A 171 -2.81 -6.09 -8.44
N LEU A 172 -3.28 -5.92 -7.22
CA LEU A 172 -4.66 -5.55 -6.93
C LEU A 172 -4.75 -4.02 -6.92
N VAL A 173 -5.72 -3.47 -7.66
CA VAL A 173 -6.09 -2.05 -7.66
C VAL A 173 -7.45 -1.94 -7.01
N TYR A 174 -7.61 -1.05 -6.03
CA TYR A 174 -8.87 -0.92 -5.27
C TYR A 174 -9.09 0.48 -4.71
N ARG A 175 -10.36 0.80 -4.41
CA ARG A 175 -10.72 2.02 -3.66
C ARG A 175 -10.38 1.82 -2.19
N GLY A 176 -9.17 2.19 -1.77
CA GLY A 176 -8.65 1.91 -0.44
C GLY A 176 -9.44 2.55 0.68
N ASN A 177 -9.89 3.78 0.48
CA ASN A 177 -10.70 4.53 1.44
C ASN A 177 -12.17 4.06 1.55
N LEU A 178 -12.66 3.26 0.59
CA LEU A 178 -14.03 2.77 0.55
C LEU A 178 -14.15 1.29 0.91
N LEU A 179 -13.24 0.47 0.41
CA LEU A 179 -13.32 -0.98 0.54
C LEU A 179 -12.49 -1.48 1.72
N GLU A 180 -13.15 -2.14 2.67
CA GLU A 180 -12.45 -2.80 3.77
C GLU A 180 -11.57 -3.93 3.23
N HIS A 181 -10.32 -3.97 3.67
CA HIS A 181 -9.37 -5.00 3.24
C HIS A 181 -8.48 -5.46 4.39
N TRP A 182 -7.94 -6.68 4.26
CA TRP A 182 -7.14 -7.32 5.32
C TRP A 182 -6.33 -8.50 4.80
N ARG A 183 -5.40 -8.98 5.60
CA ARG A 183 -4.70 -10.25 5.41
C ARG A 183 -4.71 -11.04 6.71
N LYS A 184 -4.93 -12.35 6.63
CA LYS A 184 -4.84 -13.27 7.77
C LYS A 184 -3.38 -13.49 8.15
N PRO A 185 -3.08 -14.06 9.34
CA PRO A 185 -1.71 -14.31 9.77
C PRO A 185 -0.87 -15.02 8.72
N PHE A 186 0.30 -14.46 8.42
CA PHE A 186 1.23 -14.98 7.43
C PHE A 186 1.92 -16.26 7.95
N LYS A 187 2.00 -17.26 7.08
CA LYS A 187 2.58 -18.58 7.41
C LYS A 187 3.98 -18.80 6.83
N GLY A 188 4.51 -17.85 6.09
CA GLY A 188 5.86 -17.86 5.53
C GLY A 188 6.83 -17.04 6.37
N ASN A 189 8.09 -17.02 5.96
CA ASN A 189 9.14 -16.28 6.67
C ASN A 189 9.29 -14.85 6.17
N HIS A 190 9.00 -14.60 4.89
CA HIS A 190 9.06 -13.25 4.32
C HIS A 190 8.12 -13.09 3.13
N CYS A 191 7.51 -11.91 3.03
CA CYS A 191 6.73 -11.47 1.88
C CYS A 191 6.92 -9.97 1.68
N ALA A 192 7.45 -9.56 0.53
CA ALA A 192 7.62 -8.15 0.18
C ALA A 192 6.44 -7.65 -0.64
N GLN A 193 5.88 -6.53 -0.23
CA GLN A 193 4.76 -5.86 -0.89
C GLN A 193 5.08 -4.38 -1.08
N VAL A 194 4.63 -3.80 -2.17
CA VAL A 194 4.61 -2.35 -2.36
C VAL A 194 3.18 -1.87 -2.59
N PHE A 195 2.85 -0.76 -1.96
CA PHE A 195 1.57 -0.08 -2.04
C PHE A 195 1.80 1.25 -2.73
N LEU A 196 1.06 1.50 -3.81
CA LEU A 196 1.13 2.72 -4.60
C LEU A 196 -0.21 3.44 -4.45
N HIS A 197 -0.16 4.71 -4.06
CA HIS A 197 -1.33 5.47 -3.66
C HIS A 197 -1.53 6.69 -4.54
N TYR A 198 -2.79 6.89 -4.97
CA TYR A 198 -3.21 7.96 -5.86
C TYR A 198 -4.52 8.58 -5.38
N ASN A 199 -4.78 9.82 -5.80
CA ASN A 199 -6.11 10.42 -5.77
C ASN A 199 -6.65 10.64 -7.19
N ASP A 200 -7.96 10.53 -7.36
CA ASP A 200 -8.65 11.01 -8.56
C ASP A 200 -8.58 12.55 -8.58
N VAL A 201 -8.12 13.14 -9.70
CA VAL A 201 -8.02 14.61 -9.83
C VAL A 201 -9.35 15.32 -9.63
N LYS A 202 -10.49 14.61 -9.76
CA LYS A 202 -11.84 15.14 -9.57
C LYS A 202 -12.32 15.10 -8.13
N THR A 203 -11.61 14.39 -7.26
CA THR A 203 -11.99 14.29 -5.84
C THR A 203 -11.64 15.60 -5.12
N PRO A 204 -12.60 16.24 -4.45
CA PRO A 204 -12.33 17.45 -3.69
C PRO A 204 -11.16 17.28 -2.70
N GLY A 205 -10.21 18.20 -2.70
CA GLY A 205 -9.00 18.15 -1.87
C GLY A 205 -7.87 17.28 -2.43
N ALA A 206 -8.05 16.67 -3.62
CA ALA A 206 -7.02 15.82 -4.22
C ALA A 206 -5.78 16.60 -4.66
N GLU A 207 -5.96 17.81 -5.18
CA GLU A 207 -4.85 18.66 -5.62
C GLU A 207 -3.97 19.10 -4.44
N GLU A 208 -4.56 19.53 -3.33
CA GLU A 208 -3.84 19.89 -2.12
C GLU A 208 -3.13 18.69 -1.49
N ASN A 209 -3.66 17.50 -1.71
CA ASN A 209 -3.09 16.24 -1.20
C ASN A 209 -2.05 15.62 -2.13
N ALA A 210 -1.88 16.13 -3.34
CA ALA A 210 -0.93 15.60 -4.30
C ALA A 210 0.48 15.47 -3.69
N LEU A 211 1.21 14.41 -4.07
CA LEU A 211 2.52 14.05 -3.51
C LEU A 211 2.48 13.80 -1.98
N ASP A 212 1.29 13.47 -1.46
CA ASP A 212 1.03 13.38 0.00
C ASP A 212 1.46 14.67 0.73
N ARG A 213 1.19 15.84 0.11
CA ARG A 213 1.55 17.19 0.57
C ARG A 213 3.05 17.49 0.66
N ARG A 214 3.88 16.65 0.05
CA ARG A 214 5.33 16.92 -0.05
C ARG A 214 5.63 17.80 -1.25
N PRO A 215 6.75 18.52 -1.28
CA PRO A 215 7.20 19.31 -2.44
C PRO A 215 7.41 18.45 -3.69
N HIS A 216 7.96 17.25 -3.55
CA HIS A 216 8.16 16.25 -4.61
C HIS A 216 8.22 14.82 -4.04
N LEU A 217 8.12 13.84 -4.90
CA LEU A 217 8.34 12.43 -4.54
C LEU A 217 9.78 12.20 -4.04
N GLY A 218 9.99 11.11 -3.30
CA GLY A 218 11.29 10.76 -2.71
C GLY A 218 11.60 11.46 -1.39
N LEU A 219 10.83 12.48 -0.99
CA LEU A 219 11.02 13.12 0.30
C LEU A 219 10.39 12.30 1.44
N PRO A 220 10.97 12.33 2.65
CA PRO A 220 10.40 11.67 3.80
C PRO A 220 9.07 12.30 4.24
N GLN A 221 8.28 11.51 4.94
CA GLN A 221 6.93 11.89 5.39
C GLN A 221 6.90 13.19 6.22
N ARG A 222 7.93 13.44 7.03
CA ARG A 222 8.04 14.62 7.91
C ARG A 222 8.16 15.95 7.16
N ILE A 223 8.45 15.92 5.83
CA ILE A 223 8.56 17.12 4.98
C ILE A 223 7.22 17.54 4.40
N ARG A 224 6.11 16.96 4.85
CA ARG A 224 4.77 17.38 4.45
C ARG A 224 4.50 18.83 4.81
N ARG A 225 3.85 19.55 3.89
CA ARG A 225 3.29 20.88 4.20
C ARG A 225 2.17 20.73 5.24
N ALA A 226 1.98 21.72 6.09
CA ALA A 226 0.85 21.75 7.02
C ALA A 226 -0.48 21.70 6.26
N GLU A 227 -1.49 21.09 6.87
CA GLU A 227 -2.86 21.16 6.32
C GLU A 227 -3.30 22.60 6.31
N LYS A 228 -3.70 23.11 5.13
CA LYS A 228 -4.48 24.33 5.09
C LYS A 228 -5.81 24.02 5.77
N LYS A 229 -6.07 24.65 6.92
CA LYS A 229 -7.42 24.64 7.48
C LYS A 229 -8.32 25.27 6.42
N ILE A 230 -9.22 24.48 5.84
CA ILE A 230 -10.30 25.00 5.01
C ILE A 230 -11.18 25.81 5.95
N PRO A 231 -11.44 27.08 5.66
CA PRO A 231 -12.26 27.94 6.49
C PRO A 231 -13.69 27.42 6.65
#